data_10cec207d443864fca058b6c69ab2fd9
#
_entry.id   10cec207d443864fca058b6c69ab2fd9
#
_cell.length_a   1.000
_cell.length_b   1.000
_cell.length_c   1.000
_cell.angle_alpha   90.00
_cell.angle_beta   90.00
_cell.angle_gamma   90.00
#
_symmetry.space_group_name_H-M   'P 1'
#
loop_
_entity.id
_entity.type
_entity.pdbx_description
1 polymer ?
#
loop_
_entity_poly.entity_id
_entity_poly.type
_entity_poly.pdbx_seq_one_letter_code
_entity_poly.pdbx_strand_id
1 'polypeptide(L)'
;MSQEKMAELKNAMADILNGHKEIGQIIETIENIAFQTNILALNAAVEAARAGSAGKGFAVVADEVRNLASKSDQASKQTKEIIERSAQNVAKGNELMEAVDEALSKTSEISGEVLGLINTMVGNIVTEANAVSQVTSGTDQISSVVQTNSAT
;
A
#
# COMPACT_ATOMS: atom_id res chain seq x y z
N MET A 1 -7.35 -12.84 -9.32
CA MET A 1 -6.37 -13.08 -8.22
C MET A 1 -5.47 -11.88 -7.93
N SER A 2 -4.76 -11.30 -8.92
CA SER A 2 -3.90 -10.11 -8.70
C SER A 2 -4.70 -8.84 -8.35
N GLN A 3 -5.76 -8.52 -9.10
CA GLN A 3 -6.63 -7.37 -8.86
C GLN A 3 -7.40 -7.47 -7.55
N GLU A 4 -7.82 -8.68 -7.16
CA GLU A 4 -8.48 -8.94 -5.88
C GLU A 4 -7.54 -8.63 -4.70
N LYS A 5 -6.28 -9.07 -4.80
CA LYS A 5 -5.26 -8.76 -3.79
C LYS A 5 -4.92 -7.26 -3.72
N MET A 6 -4.98 -6.57 -4.84
CA MET A 6 -4.79 -5.12 -4.87
C MET A 6 -5.94 -4.38 -4.19
N ALA A 7 -7.19 -4.86 -4.38
CA ALA A 7 -8.35 -4.31 -3.67
C ALA A 7 -8.27 -4.53 -2.15
N GLU A 8 -7.86 -5.74 -1.71
CA GLU A 8 -7.62 -6.02 -0.28
C GLU A 8 -6.55 -5.08 0.30
N LEU A 9 -5.46 -4.84 -0.43
CA LEU A 9 -4.38 -3.97 0.01
C LEU A 9 -4.83 -2.51 0.11
N LYS A 10 -5.63 -2.00 -0.85
CA LYS A 10 -6.23 -0.66 -0.79
C LYS A 10 -7.12 -0.50 0.45
N ASN A 11 -7.93 -1.50 0.76
CA ASN A 11 -8.77 -1.47 1.95
C ASN A 11 -7.93 -1.45 3.24
N ALA A 12 -6.89 -2.29 3.33
CA ALA A 12 -6.01 -2.31 4.49
C ALA A 12 -5.30 -0.96 4.71
N MET A 13 -4.88 -0.28 3.64
CA MET A 13 -4.27 1.06 3.73
C MET A 13 -5.29 2.13 4.16
N ALA A 14 -6.55 2.03 3.70
CA ALA A 14 -7.61 2.91 4.16
C ALA A 14 -7.90 2.72 5.66
N ASP A 15 -7.90 1.49 6.15
CA ASP A 15 -8.07 1.18 7.57
C ASP A 15 -6.92 1.74 8.42
N ILE A 16 -5.67 1.65 7.93
CA ILE A 16 -4.51 2.25 8.60
C ILE A 16 -4.67 3.79 8.68
N LEU A 17 -5.11 4.45 7.61
CA LEU A 17 -5.34 5.90 7.62
C LEU A 17 -6.44 6.30 8.61
N ASN A 18 -7.52 5.53 8.70
CA ASN A 18 -8.57 5.74 9.69
C ASN A 18 -8.03 5.56 11.11
N GLY A 19 -7.25 4.51 11.36
CA GLY A 19 -6.59 4.31 12.64
C GLY A 19 -5.66 5.45 13.04
N HIS A 20 -4.88 6.01 12.10
CA HIS A 20 -4.05 7.20 12.35
C HIS A 20 -4.88 8.42 12.76
N LYS A 21 -6.05 8.62 12.14
CA LYS A 21 -6.95 9.71 12.50
C LYS A 21 -7.52 9.55 13.92
N GLU A 22 -7.91 8.34 14.28
CA GLU A 22 -8.37 8.03 15.64
C GLU A 22 -7.26 8.23 16.69
N ILE A 23 -6.03 7.77 16.41
CA ILE A 23 -4.88 8.01 17.28
C ILE A 23 -4.61 9.50 17.40
N GLY A 24 -4.71 10.26 16.33
CA GLY A 24 -4.58 11.73 16.34
C GLY A 24 -5.56 12.39 17.32
N GLN A 25 -6.82 11.96 17.36
CA GLN A 25 -7.84 12.47 18.29
C GLN A 25 -7.51 12.11 19.75
N ILE A 26 -6.99 10.89 19.97
CA ILE A 26 -6.56 10.46 21.31
C ILE A 26 -5.38 11.33 21.79
N ILE A 27 -4.40 11.59 20.92
CA ILE A 27 -3.24 12.43 21.26
C ILE A 27 -3.70 13.86 21.60
N GLU A 28 -4.60 14.44 20.85
CA GLU A 28 -5.17 15.76 21.15
C GLU A 28 -5.87 15.77 22.53
N THR A 29 -6.57 14.69 22.86
CA THR A 29 -7.17 14.53 24.18
C THR A 29 -6.11 14.47 25.29
N ILE A 30 -4.99 13.77 25.07
CA ILE A 30 -3.88 13.66 26.04
C ILE A 30 -3.19 15.02 26.19
N GLU A 31 -2.98 15.78 25.11
CA GLU A 31 -2.45 17.15 25.18
C GLU A 31 -3.36 18.05 26.04
N ASN A 32 -4.67 17.97 25.86
CA ASN A 32 -5.62 18.71 26.66
C ASN A 32 -5.59 18.31 28.14
N ILE A 33 -5.49 17.00 28.44
CA ILE A 33 -5.36 16.51 29.81
C ILE A 33 -4.04 17.00 30.44
N ALA A 34 -2.94 16.95 29.72
CA ALA A 34 -1.65 17.43 30.17
C ALA A 34 -1.70 18.93 30.47
N PHE A 35 -2.32 19.71 29.61
CA PHE A 35 -2.53 21.15 29.82
C PHE A 35 -3.38 21.42 31.07
N GLN A 36 -4.52 20.73 31.23
CA GLN A 36 -5.37 20.87 32.43
C GLN A 36 -4.63 20.49 33.69
N THR A 37 -3.84 19.39 33.65
CA THR A 37 -3.04 18.93 34.78
C THR A 37 -1.97 19.95 35.14
N ASN A 38 -1.33 20.58 34.16
CA ASN A 38 -0.37 21.66 34.39
C ASN A 38 -1.01 22.87 35.09
N ILE A 39 -2.24 23.26 34.66
CA ILE A 39 -2.98 24.35 35.34
C ILE A 39 -3.39 23.99 36.76
N LEU A 40 -3.86 22.75 36.98
CA LEU A 40 -4.22 22.24 38.31
C LEU A 40 -2.99 22.23 39.24
N ALA A 41 -1.86 21.77 38.75
CA ALA A 41 -0.61 21.75 39.48
C ALA A 41 -0.12 23.19 39.86
N LEU A 42 -0.27 24.11 38.88
CA LEU A 42 0.04 25.55 39.14
C LEU A 42 -0.85 26.11 40.23
N ASN A 43 -2.15 25.86 40.21
CA ASN A 43 -3.07 26.32 41.25
C ASN A 43 -2.75 25.71 42.62
N ALA A 44 -2.40 24.40 42.64
CA ALA A 44 -1.96 23.74 43.87
C ALA A 44 -0.65 24.33 44.43
N ALA A 45 0.32 24.67 43.57
CA ALA A 45 1.55 25.32 43.98
C ALA A 45 1.31 26.72 44.57
N VAL A 46 0.39 27.48 43.96
CA VAL A 46 0.00 28.80 44.49
C VAL A 46 -0.67 28.67 45.86
N GLU A 47 -1.57 27.73 46.06
CA GLU A 47 -2.22 27.54 47.36
C GLU A 47 -1.26 26.99 48.44
N ALA A 48 -0.34 26.11 48.03
CA ALA A 48 0.74 25.66 48.90
C ALA A 48 1.65 26.82 49.36
N ALA A 49 1.97 27.74 48.47
CA ALA A 49 2.72 28.95 48.82
C ALA A 49 1.93 29.86 49.80
N ARG A 50 0.62 29.95 49.60
CA ARG A 50 -0.30 30.71 50.49
C ARG A 50 -0.37 30.16 51.90
N ALA A 51 -0.22 28.80 52.05
CA ALA A 51 -0.18 28.14 53.36
C ALA A 51 1.16 28.27 54.07
N GLY A 52 2.18 28.91 53.49
CA GLY A 52 3.47 29.20 54.09
C GLY A 52 4.24 27.93 54.51
N SER A 53 4.69 27.89 55.74
CA SER A 53 5.49 26.75 56.21
C SER A 53 4.74 25.40 56.21
N ALA A 54 3.43 25.41 56.39
CA ALA A 54 2.58 24.21 56.39
C ALA A 54 2.40 23.64 54.98
N GLY A 55 2.55 24.46 53.92
CA GLY A 55 2.38 24.05 52.52
C GLY A 55 3.61 23.49 51.84
N LYS A 56 4.82 23.51 52.46
CA LYS A 56 6.07 23.13 51.81
C LYS A 56 6.04 21.74 51.16
N GLY A 57 5.46 20.74 51.83
CA GLY A 57 5.35 19.38 51.27
C GLY A 57 4.43 19.32 50.05
N PHE A 58 3.33 20.08 50.07
CA PHE A 58 2.39 20.17 48.95
C PHE A 58 3.01 20.92 47.76
N ALA A 59 3.83 21.94 47.99
CA ALA A 59 4.54 22.65 46.94
C ALA A 59 5.44 21.72 46.10
N VAL A 60 6.22 20.85 46.76
CA VAL A 60 7.09 19.87 46.09
C VAL A 60 6.25 18.90 45.23
N VAL A 61 5.12 18.43 45.74
CA VAL A 61 4.23 17.53 44.96
C VAL A 61 3.63 18.26 43.78
N ALA A 62 3.20 19.50 43.95
CA ALA A 62 2.64 20.32 42.86
C ALA A 62 3.67 20.56 41.76
N ASP A 63 4.94 20.87 42.11
CA ASP A 63 6.01 21.04 41.15
C ASP A 63 6.31 19.73 40.39
N GLU A 64 6.26 18.57 41.04
CA GLU A 64 6.49 17.28 40.41
C GLU A 64 5.32 16.93 39.44
N VAL A 65 4.05 17.18 39.84
CA VAL A 65 2.90 16.99 38.97
C VAL A 65 2.98 17.91 37.74
N ARG A 66 3.43 19.15 37.93
CA ARG A 66 3.65 20.09 36.83
C ARG A 66 4.72 19.60 35.86
N ASN A 67 5.81 19.05 36.36
CA ASN A 67 6.89 18.48 35.55
C ASN A 67 6.40 17.28 34.77
N LEU A 68 5.63 16.38 35.39
CA LEU A 68 4.98 15.22 34.73
C LEU A 68 4.02 15.66 33.63
N ALA A 69 3.19 16.66 33.87
CA ALA A 69 2.28 17.22 32.87
C ALA A 69 3.04 17.79 31.65
N SER A 70 4.13 18.52 31.90
CA SER A 70 4.99 19.03 30.82
C SER A 70 5.65 17.92 30.01
N LYS A 71 6.14 16.86 30.65
CA LYS A 71 6.69 15.69 29.95
C LYS A 71 5.64 14.96 29.14
N SER A 72 4.40 14.83 29.66
CA SER A 72 3.28 14.24 28.95
C SER A 72 2.90 15.03 27.69
N ASP A 73 2.84 16.37 27.77
CA ASP A 73 2.61 17.27 26.64
C ASP A 73 3.69 17.09 25.56
N GLN A 74 4.96 17.07 25.97
CA GLN A 74 6.08 16.86 25.04
C GLN A 74 6.02 15.49 24.35
N ALA A 75 5.73 14.42 25.09
CA ALA A 75 5.60 13.07 24.53
C ALA A 75 4.42 12.98 23.54
N SER A 76 3.31 13.64 23.86
CA SER A 76 2.14 13.72 22.98
C SER A 76 2.48 14.41 21.66
N LYS A 77 3.18 15.55 21.70
CA LYS A 77 3.63 16.27 20.50
C LYS A 77 4.57 15.42 19.63
N GLN A 78 5.53 14.73 20.25
CA GLN A 78 6.41 13.82 19.52
C GLN A 78 5.63 12.66 18.87
N THR A 79 4.63 12.10 19.57
CA THR A 79 3.79 11.03 19.04
C THR A 79 2.96 11.53 17.87
N LYS A 80 2.42 12.76 17.96
CA LYS A 80 1.68 13.40 16.85
C LYS A 80 2.53 13.51 15.60
N GLU A 81 3.76 14.00 15.72
CA GLU A 81 4.69 14.09 14.58
C GLU A 81 4.97 12.72 13.93
N ILE A 82 5.09 11.65 14.75
CA ILE A 82 5.27 10.29 14.25
C ILE A 82 4.05 9.81 13.46
N ILE A 83 2.84 10.06 13.98
CA ILE A 83 1.59 9.67 13.33
C ILE A 83 1.39 10.44 12.01
N GLU A 84 1.65 11.74 11.99
CA GLU A 84 1.57 12.57 10.78
C GLU A 84 2.54 12.07 9.70
N ARG A 85 3.77 11.78 10.06
CA ARG A 85 4.76 11.20 9.15
C ARG A 85 4.36 9.80 8.67
N SER A 86 3.78 8.98 9.54
CA SER A 86 3.27 7.66 9.17
C SER A 86 2.11 7.77 8.19
N ALA A 87 1.18 8.70 8.38
CA ALA A 87 0.08 8.97 7.46
C ALA A 87 0.58 9.41 6.07
N GLN A 88 1.63 10.25 6.02
CA GLN A 88 2.27 10.63 4.75
C GLN A 88 2.89 9.41 4.04
N ASN A 89 3.54 8.51 4.78
CA ASN A 89 4.10 7.27 4.19
C ASN A 89 3.00 6.35 3.64
N VAL A 90 1.87 6.24 4.32
CA VAL A 90 0.71 5.48 3.83
C VAL A 90 0.12 6.12 2.58
N ALA A 91 -0.01 7.44 2.53
CA ALA A 91 -0.47 8.16 1.34
C ALA A 91 0.45 7.89 0.13
N LYS A 92 1.77 7.95 0.34
CA LYS A 92 2.75 7.59 -0.69
C LYS A 92 2.66 6.11 -1.09
N GLY A 93 2.38 5.22 -0.14
CA GLY A 93 2.13 3.80 -0.41
C GLY A 93 0.91 3.60 -1.32
N ASN A 94 -0.15 4.38 -1.13
CA ASN A 94 -1.34 4.37 -1.99
C ASN A 94 -1.01 4.81 -3.42
N GLU A 95 -0.23 5.88 -3.61
CA GLU A 95 0.19 6.31 -4.95
C GLU A 95 0.99 5.21 -5.68
N LEU A 96 1.90 4.55 -4.97
CA LEU A 96 2.66 3.44 -5.54
C LEU A 96 1.78 2.23 -5.88
N MET A 97 0.76 1.94 -5.08
CA MET A 97 -0.21 0.89 -5.38
C MET A 97 -1.04 1.18 -6.64
N GLU A 98 -1.43 2.44 -6.85
CA GLU A 98 -2.13 2.83 -8.09
C GLU A 98 -1.26 2.60 -9.32
N ALA A 99 0.02 2.96 -9.26
CA ALA A 99 0.96 2.70 -10.33
C ALA A 99 1.16 1.20 -10.60
N VAL A 100 1.20 0.37 -9.55
CA VAL A 100 1.29 -1.09 -9.68
C VAL A 100 0.01 -1.68 -10.28
N ASP A 101 -1.16 -1.19 -9.90
CA ASP A 101 -2.47 -1.62 -10.44
C ASP A 101 -2.56 -1.34 -11.94
N GLU A 102 -2.12 -0.15 -12.36
CA GLU A 102 -2.04 0.22 -13.78
C GLU A 102 -1.07 -0.69 -14.55
N ALA A 103 0.12 -0.95 -14.02
CA ALA A 103 1.11 -1.83 -14.64
C ALA A 103 0.60 -3.28 -14.77
N LEU A 104 -0.12 -3.80 -13.75
CA LEU A 104 -0.74 -5.12 -13.79
C LEU A 104 -1.88 -5.19 -14.83
N SER A 105 -2.67 -4.14 -14.94
CA SER A 105 -3.73 -4.03 -15.95
C SER A 105 -3.14 -4.10 -17.36
N LYS A 106 -2.08 -3.33 -17.61
CA LYS A 106 -1.38 -3.33 -18.89
C LYS A 106 -0.70 -4.67 -19.19
N THR A 107 -0.16 -5.33 -18.19
CA THR A 107 0.42 -6.68 -18.33
C THR A 107 -0.66 -7.70 -18.74
N SER A 108 -1.85 -7.59 -18.15
CA SER A 108 -2.99 -8.45 -18.48
C SER A 108 -3.47 -8.24 -19.93
N GLU A 109 -3.54 -6.97 -20.37
CA GLU A 109 -3.87 -6.61 -21.75
C GLU A 109 -2.87 -7.21 -22.75
N ILE A 110 -1.58 -6.96 -22.55
CA ILE A 110 -0.52 -7.51 -23.40
C ILE A 110 -0.57 -9.04 -23.43
N SER A 111 -0.80 -9.67 -22.29
CA SER A 111 -0.94 -11.14 -22.23
C SER A 111 -2.10 -11.65 -23.07
N GLY A 112 -3.22 -10.93 -23.10
CA GLY A 112 -4.37 -11.21 -23.96
C GLY A 112 -4.02 -11.09 -25.45
N GLU A 113 -3.29 -10.04 -25.83
CA GLU A 113 -2.83 -9.85 -27.21
C GLU A 113 -1.89 -10.97 -27.65
N VAL A 114 -0.93 -11.36 -26.79
CA VAL A 114 0.01 -12.46 -27.06
C VAL A 114 -0.75 -13.78 -27.27
N LEU A 115 -1.76 -14.08 -26.47
CA LEU A 115 -2.60 -15.27 -26.66
C LEU A 115 -3.35 -15.22 -27.99
N GLY A 116 -3.85 -14.06 -28.42
CA GLY A 116 -4.47 -13.86 -29.73
C GLY A 116 -3.49 -14.12 -30.89
N LEU A 117 -2.26 -13.62 -30.77
CA LEU A 117 -1.21 -13.87 -31.77
C LEU A 117 -0.82 -15.34 -31.84
N ILE A 118 -0.70 -16.03 -30.69
CA ILE A 118 -0.44 -17.47 -30.66
C ILE A 118 -1.53 -18.26 -31.36
N ASN A 119 -2.80 -17.94 -31.12
CA ASN A 119 -3.92 -18.60 -31.78
C ASN A 119 -3.88 -18.40 -33.31
N THR A 120 -3.55 -17.18 -33.75
CA THR A 120 -3.38 -16.87 -35.18
C THR A 120 -2.22 -17.68 -35.80
N MET A 121 -1.08 -17.75 -35.08
CA MET A 121 0.08 -18.53 -35.51
C MET A 121 -0.23 -20.02 -35.62
N VAL A 122 -0.97 -20.60 -34.68
CA VAL A 122 -1.42 -21.99 -34.74
C VAL A 122 -2.31 -22.22 -35.98
N GLY A 123 -3.23 -21.31 -36.29
CA GLY A 123 -4.04 -21.37 -37.50
C GLY A 123 -3.20 -21.33 -38.78
N ASN A 124 -2.19 -20.48 -38.84
CA ASN A 124 -1.28 -20.40 -39.98
C ASN A 124 -0.44 -21.67 -40.15
N ILE A 125 0.07 -22.27 -39.06
CA ILE A 125 0.82 -23.53 -39.08
C ILE A 125 -0.05 -24.68 -39.66
N VAL A 126 -1.32 -24.77 -39.30
CA VAL A 126 -2.24 -25.78 -39.83
C VAL A 126 -2.43 -25.56 -41.34
N THR A 127 -2.59 -24.33 -41.81
CA THR A 127 -2.73 -23.99 -43.21
C THR A 127 -1.47 -24.34 -44.00
N GLU A 128 -0.30 -24.02 -43.46
CA GLU A 128 0.99 -24.32 -44.06
C GLU A 128 1.24 -25.83 -44.14
N ALA A 129 0.93 -26.58 -43.08
CA ALA A 129 1.04 -28.05 -43.08
C ALA A 129 0.17 -28.69 -44.19
N ASN A 130 -1.05 -28.18 -44.40
CA ASN A 130 -1.92 -28.64 -45.50
C ASN A 130 -1.32 -28.31 -46.87
N ALA A 131 -0.73 -27.10 -47.03
CA ALA A 131 -0.08 -26.73 -48.30
C ALA A 131 1.14 -27.61 -48.60
N VAL A 132 2.00 -27.89 -47.58
CA VAL A 132 3.12 -28.83 -47.70
C VAL A 132 2.65 -30.23 -48.12
N SER A 133 1.59 -30.73 -47.52
CA SER A 133 1.00 -32.04 -47.89
C SER A 133 0.56 -32.06 -49.34
N GLN A 134 -0.07 -31.00 -49.85
CA GLN A 134 -0.48 -30.90 -51.27
C GLN A 134 0.75 -30.86 -52.20
N VAL A 135 1.81 -30.09 -51.84
CA VAL A 135 3.04 -30.06 -52.65
C VAL A 135 3.70 -31.45 -52.67
N THR A 136 3.78 -32.14 -51.55
CA THR A 136 4.30 -33.51 -51.48
C THR A 136 3.54 -34.45 -52.42
N SER A 137 2.20 -34.45 -52.38
CA SER A 137 1.35 -35.25 -53.23
C SER A 137 1.57 -34.92 -54.72
N GLY A 138 1.69 -33.62 -55.05
CA GLY A 138 2.00 -33.18 -56.43
C GLY A 138 3.37 -33.66 -56.92
N THR A 139 4.38 -33.66 -56.02
CA THR A 139 5.72 -34.14 -56.32
C THR A 139 5.73 -35.66 -56.60
N ASP A 140 4.97 -36.44 -55.83
CA ASP A 140 4.80 -37.87 -56.02
C ASP A 140 4.13 -38.19 -57.37
N GLN A 141 3.11 -37.42 -57.79
CA GLN A 141 2.47 -37.54 -59.09
C GLN A 141 3.45 -37.26 -60.25
N ILE A 142 4.26 -36.18 -60.13
CA ILE A 142 5.30 -35.84 -61.13
C ILE A 142 6.30 -36.97 -61.23
N SER A 143 6.78 -37.50 -60.10
CA SER A 143 7.72 -38.63 -60.08
C SER A 143 7.17 -39.88 -60.80
N SER A 144 5.90 -40.20 -60.56
CA SER A 144 5.24 -41.30 -61.24
C SER A 144 5.14 -41.11 -62.76
N VAL A 145 4.81 -39.88 -63.22
CA VAL A 145 4.76 -39.56 -64.67
C VAL A 145 6.13 -39.64 -65.31
N VAL A 146 7.21 -39.13 -64.63
CA VAL A 146 8.57 -39.22 -65.10
C VAL A 146 9.04 -40.66 -65.25
N GLN A 147 8.73 -41.52 -64.26
CA GLN A 147 9.04 -42.97 -64.34
C GLN A 147 8.32 -43.67 -65.50
N THR A 148 7.04 -43.36 -65.75
CA THR A 148 6.29 -43.94 -66.83
C THR A 148 6.82 -43.51 -68.17
N ASN A 149 7.21 -42.23 -68.34
CA ASN A 149 7.79 -41.72 -69.59
C ASN A 149 9.23 -42.24 -69.85
N SER A 150 9.98 -42.64 -68.81
CA SER A 150 11.32 -43.21 -68.95
C SER A 150 11.32 -44.68 -69.28
N ALA A 151 10.18 -45.37 -69.20
CA ALA A 151 10.01 -46.79 -69.44
C ALA A 151 9.41 -47.09 -70.85
N THR A 152 9.14 -46.04 -71.60
CA THR A 152 8.67 -46.08 -72.99
C THR A 152 9.77 -45.72 -73.95
#